data_6f4be666f0a63caef6a753b62d544db9
#
_entry.id   6f4be666f0a63caef6a753b62d544db9
#
_cell.length_a   1.000
_cell.length_b   1.000
_cell.length_c   1.000
_cell.angle_alpha   90.00
_cell.angle_beta   90.00
_cell.angle_gamma   90.00
#
_symmetry.space_group_name_H-M   'P 1'
#
loop_
_entity.id
_entity.type
_entity.pdbx_description
1 polymer ?
#
loop_
_entity_poly.entity_id
_entity_poly.type
_entity_poly.pdbx_seq_one_letter_code
_entity_poly.pdbx_strand_id
1 'polypeptide(L)'
;PWRRMSPPARVDDWPPMTDGAWDETHRLILATYAATTDSYFAALVGNQEDIALLQELAAATNSRLRTQRDLSGLAIGSDELVFNIDYAHIINGSFCYPGQGGRFHDRTRGAWYAALEIETCLAEVIHHRSTHLAETGWPPDVVDYQDYICALAGRNFADLRTSDARTEPLLDPDNYQRSQELALSLLGQGAI
;
A
#
# COMPACT_ATOMS: atom_id res chain seq x y z
N PRO A 1 10.35 34.84 4.97
CA PRO A 1 10.33 34.69 3.53
C PRO A 1 9.27 33.65 3.20
N TRP A 2 8.14 34.13 2.63
CA TRP A 2 7.04 33.29 2.17
C TRP A 2 7.55 32.49 0.99
N ARG A 3 7.70 31.17 1.14
CA ARG A 3 7.85 30.30 -0.03
C ARG A 3 6.60 30.49 -0.87
N ARG A 4 6.77 30.96 -2.11
CA ARG A 4 5.70 30.94 -3.11
C ARG A 4 5.29 29.48 -3.28
N MET A 5 4.08 29.15 -2.88
CA MET A 5 3.46 27.89 -3.24
C MET A 5 3.41 27.88 -4.77
N SER A 6 3.99 26.85 -5.39
CA SER A 6 3.83 26.63 -6.81
C SER A 6 2.34 26.50 -7.12
N PRO A 7 1.86 27.04 -8.23
CA PRO A 7 0.47 26.84 -8.63
C PRO A 7 0.20 25.33 -8.77
N PRO A 8 -1.02 24.86 -8.47
CA PRO A 8 -1.38 23.47 -8.69
C PRO A 8 -1.12 23.10 -10.15
N ALA A 9 -0.59 21.89 -10.36
CA ALA A 9 -0.30 21.39 -11.68
C ALA A 9 -1.57 21.38 -12.54
N ARG A 10 -1.45 21.81 -13.82
CA ARG A 10 -2.54 21.70 -14.77
C ARG A 10 -2.68 20.24 -15.22
N VAL A 11 -3.87 19.84 -15.62
CA VAL A 11 -4.14 18.49 -16.15
C VAL A 11 -3.21 18.13 -17.32
N ASP A 12 -2.83 19.12 -18.13
CA ASP A 12 -1.91 18.96 -19.26
C ASP A 12 -0.45 18.66 -18.85
N ASP A 13 -0.12 18.83 -17.55
CA ASP A 13 1.21 18.55 -17.00
C ASP A 13 1.36 17.08 -16.54
N TRP A 14 0.29 16.29 -16.60
CA TRP A 14 0.31 14.90 -16.18
C TRP A 14 0.71 13.92 -17.29
N PRO A 15 1.25 12.73 -16.95
CA PRO A 15 1.55 11.71 -17.93
C PRO A 15 0.29 11.22 -18.65
N PRO A 16 0.44 10.56 -19.81
CA PRO A 16 -0.68 10.02 -20.55
C PRO A 16 -1.41 8.96 -19.71
N MET A 17 -2.74 8.96 -19.83
CA MET A 17 -3.61 7.97 -19.19
C MET A 17 -3.87 6.82 -20.15
N THR A 18 -3.85 5.61 -19.64
CA THR A 18 -4.10 4.39 -20.41
C THR A 18 -4.97 3.42 -19.63
N ASP A 19 -5.73 2.62 -20.33
CA ASP A 19 -6.41 1.47 -19.73
C ASP A 19 -5.40 0.33 -19.58
N GLY A 20 -5.57 -0.48 -18.54
CA GLY A 20 -4.68 -1.60 -18.27
C GLY A 20 -5.42 -2.77 -17.65
N ALA A 21 -4.94 -3.97 -17.97
CA ALA A 21 -5.35 -5.20 -17.34
C ALA A 21 -4.14 -6.14 -17.24
N TRP A 22 -3.95 -6.68 -16.05
CA TRP A 22 -2.90 -7.65 -15.75
C TRP A 22 -3.51 -8.78 -14.96
N ASP A 23 -3.38 -10.00 -15.46
CA ASP A 23 -3.97 -11.19 -14.83
C ASP A 23 -3.22 -11.59 -13.57
N GLU A 24 -1.95 -11.20 -13.46
CA GLU A 24 -1.08 -11.54 -12.35
C GLU A 24 -0.20 -10.35 -11.98
N THR A 25 -0.29 -9.94 -10.71
CA THR A 25 0.61 -8.98 -10.08
C THR A 25 0.96 -9.48 -8.68
N HIS A 26 2.17 -9.20 -8.23
CA HIS A 26 2.75 -9.70 -6.99
C HIS A 26 2.83 -8.60 -5.93
N ARG A 27 2.50 -8.93 -4.70
CA ARG A 27 2.70 -8.08 -3.55
C ARG A 27 3.23 -8.89 -2.37
N LEU A 28 4.45 -8.60 -1.95
CA LEU A 28 5.05 -9.23 -0.77
C LEU A 28 4.64 -8.48 0.51
N ILE A 29 4.11 -9.22 1.46
CA ILE A 29 3.75 -8.71 2.79
C ILE A 29 4.44 -9.60 3.83
N LEU A 30 5.03 -8.99 4.86
CA LEU A 30 5.63 -9.72 5.98
C LEU A 30 4.63 -10.76 6.52
N ALA A 31 5.08 -12.01 6.66
CA ALA A 31 4.23 -13.13 7.08
C ALA A 31 3.53 -12.89 8.42
N THR A 32 4.14 -12.09 9.30
CA THR A 32 3.52 -11.67 10.57
C THR A 32 2.25 -10.82 10.41
N TYR A 33 2.10 -10.14 9.26
CA TYR A 33 0.88 -9.38 8.93
C TYR A 33 -0.04 -10.13 7.96
N ALA A 34 0.50 -11.16 7.31
CA ALA A 34 -0.19 -11.96 6.33
C ALA A 34 -1.06 -13.03 6.96
N ALA A 35 -0.74 -13.48 8.17
CA ALA A 35 -1.50 -14.49 8.86
C ALA A 35 -2.97 -14.05 8.98
N THR A 36 -3.82 -14.74 8.24
CA THR A 36 -5.25 -14.74 8.54
C THR A 36 -5.39 -15.33 9.91
N THR A 37 -5.95 -14.55 10.82
CA THR A 37 -6.25 -14.97 12.19
C THR A 37 -6.93 -16.34 12.23
N ASP A 38 -7.74 -16.67 11.24
CA ASP A 38 -8.59 -17.86 11.23
C ASP A 38 -7.81 -19.17 11.10
N SER A 39 -6.84 -19.27 10.21
CA SER A 39 -6.11 -20.54 10.03
C SER A 39 -5.02 -20.75 11.10
N TYR A 40 -4.40 -19.67 11.57
CA TYR A 40 -3.35 -19.76 12.58
C TYR A 40 -3.93 -20.06 13.96
N PHE A 41 -5.03 -19.39 14.33
CA PHE A 41 -5.67 -19.63 15.61
C PHE A 41 -6.46 -20.96 15.63
N ALA A 42 -7.04 -21.39 14.51
CA ALA A 42 -7.66 -22.70 14.39
C ALA A 42 -6.67 -23.86 14.62
N ALA A 43 -5.39 -23.65 14.34
CA ALA A 43 -4.35 -24.63 14.65
C ALA A 43 -3.94 -24.63 16.15
N LEU A 44 -4.20 -23.54 16.87
CA LEU A 44 -3.81 -23.37 18.29
C LEU A 44 -4.92 -23.72 19.26
N VAL A 45 -6.19 -23.54 18.87
CA VAL A 45 -7.35 -23.72 19.73
C VAL A 45 -8.46 -24.51 19.04
N GLY A 46 -9.17 -25.32 19.81
CA GLY A 46 -10.12 -26.31 19.28
C GLY A 46 -11.57 -25.84 19.16
N ASN A 47 -11.87 -24.57 19.45
CA ASN A 47 -13.25 -24.06 19.42
C ASN A 47 -13.34 -22.64 18.88
N GLN A 48 -14.52 -22.27 18.39
CA GLN A 48 -14.80 -20.97 17.76
C GLN A 48 -14.77 -19.78 18.74
N GLU A 49 -15.10 -19.99 20.00
CA GLU A 49 -15.11 -18.92 21.00
C GLU A 49 -13.67 -18.46 21.31
N ASP A 50 -12.75 -19.41 21.48
CA ASP A 50 -11.33 -19.12 21.71
C ASP A 50 -10.68 -18.50 20.47
N ILE A 51 -11.08 -18.93 19.25
CA ILE A 51 -10.64 -18.29 18.00
C ILE A 51 -11.07 -16.83 18.00
N ALA A 52 -12.34 -16.52 18.30
CA ALA A 52 -12.85 -15.16 18.33
C ALA A 52 -12.11 -14.28 19.37
N LEU A 53 -11.82 -14.83 20.55
CA LEU A 53 -11.05 -14.15 21.60
C LEU A 53 -9.62 -13.85 21.16
N LEU A 54 -8.95 -14.81 20.52
CA LEU A 54 -7.60 -14.62 19.99
C LEU A 54 -7.57 -13.62 18.83
N GLN A 55 -8.61 -13.61 17.99
CA GLN A 55 -8.78 -12.60 16.93
C GLN A 55 -8.96 -11.20 17.54
N GLU A 56 -9.73 -11.07 18.59
CA GLU A 56 -9.91 -9.79 19.28
C GLU A 56 -8.60 -9.31 19.91
N LEU A 57 -7.86 -10.21 20.57
CA LEU A 57 -6.54 -9.91 21.14
C LEU A 57 -5.53 -9.50 20.06
N ALA A 58 -5.48 -10.24 18.94
CA ALA A 58 -4.63 -9.90 17.81
C ALA A 58 -4.99 -8.54 17.21
N ALA A 59 -6.27 -8.24 17.06
CA ALA A 59 -6.74 -6.94 16.60
C ALA A 59 -6.38 -5.81 17.57
N ALA A 60 -6.37 -6.06 18.87
CA ALA A 60 -5.96 -5.05 19.86
C ALA A 60 -4.47 -4.71 19.80
N THR A 61 -3.63 -5.65 19.36
CA THR A 61 -2.18 -5.49 19.26
C THR A 61 -1.70 -5.14 17.85
N ASN A 62 -2.50 -5.44 16.82
CA ASN A 62 -2.18 -5.18 15.42
C ASN A 62 -2.71 -3.81 15.00
N SER A 63 -1.80 -2.84 14.83
CA SER A 63 -2.14 -1.47 14.41
C SER A 63 -2.89 -1.42 13.08
N ARG A 64 -2.61 -2.34 12.15
CA ARG A 64 -3.30 -2.39 10.84
C ARG A 64 -4.77 -2.75 10.97
N LEU A 65 -5.11 -3.73 11.82
CA LEU A 65 -6.50 -4.10 12.07
C LEU A 65 -7.24 -3.03 12.88
N ARG A 66 -6.56 -2.36 13.80
CA ARG A 66 -7.14 -1.24 14.56
C ARG A 66 -7.51 -0.08 13.65
N THR A 67 -6.64 0.29 12.72
CA THR A 67 -6.87 1.41 11.81
C THR A 67 -8.04 1.14 10.85
N GLN A 68 -8.29 -0.12 10.46
CA GLN A 68 -9.47 -0.48 9.66
C GLN A 68 -10.79 -0.32 10.44
N ARG A 69 -10.76 -0.35 11.77
CA ARG A 69 -11.94 -0.13 12.63
C ARG A 69 -12.15 1.34 12.98
N ASP A 70 -11.08 2.12 13.03
CA ASP A 70 -11.10 3.54 13.32
C ASP A 70 -10.39 4.30 12.20
N LEU A 71 -11.16 4.84 11.29
CA LEU A 71 -10.70 5.61 10.13
C LEU A 71 -10.48 7.10 10.46
N SER A 72 -10.60 7.49 11.73
CA SER A 72 -10.40 8.88 12.13
C SER A 72 -8.98 9.38 11.75
N GLY A 73 -8.93 10.50 11.09
CA GLY A 73 -7.66 11.08 10.59
C GLY A 73 -7.17 10.49 9.26
N LEU A 74 -7.90 9.55 8.65
CA LEU A 74 -7.61 9.03 7.33
C LEU A 74 -8.48 9.69 6.25
N ALA A 75 -7.94 9.81 5.05
CA ALA A 75 -8.65 10.25 3.85
C ALA A 75 -9.24 9.05 3.08
N ILE A 76 -9.92 8.15 3.79
CA ILE A 76 -10.62 6.98 3.25
C ILE A 76 -11.92 6.80 4.01
N GLY A 77 -13.01 6.56 3.28
CA GLY A 77 -14.33 6.27 3.85
C GLY A 77 -14.56 4.77 4.05
N SER A 78 -15.51 4.43 4.90
CA SER A 78 -15.91 3.02 5.11
C SER A 78 -16.56 2.39 3.88
N ASP A 79 -17.10 3.19 2.98
CA ASP A 79 -17.67 2.81 1.69
C ASP A 79 -16.62 2.44 0.64
N GLU A 80 -15.36 2.82 0.86
CA GLU A 80 -14.23 2.44 0.02
C GLU A 80 -13.59 1.11 0.47
N LEU A 81 -13.97 0.58 1.62
CA LEU A 81 -13.44 -0.69 2.12
C LEU A 81 -14.17 -1.88 1.51
N VAL A 82 -13.44 -2.95 1.27
CA VAL A 82 -13.99 -4.21 0.76
C VAL A 82 -14.26 -5.18 1.93
N PHE A 83 -15.39 -5.90 1.83
CA PHE A 83 -15.82 -6.87 2.83
C PHE A 83 -16.34 -8.13 2.14
N ASN A 84 -16.35 -9.24 2.88
CA ASN A 84 -16.88 -10.53 2.42
C ASN A 84 -16.20 -11.09 1.16
N ILE A 85 -14.94 -10.76 0.97
CA ILE A 85 -14.07 -11.36 -0.03
C ILE A 85 -12.80 -11.87 0.64
N ASP A 86 -12.17 -12.87 0.03
CA ASP A 86 -10.90 -13.39 0.51
C ASP A 86 -9.86 -12.28 0.60
N TYR A 87 -9.07 -12.30 1.66
CA TYR A 87 -8.00 -11.32 1.92
C TYR A 87 -8.45 -9.86 2.03
N ALA A 88 -9.74 -9.56 2.26
CA ALA A 88 -10.23 -8.18 2.44
C ALA A 88 -9.40 -7.37 3.44
N HIS A 89 -8.95 -7.98 4.54
CA HIS A 89 -8.11 -7.33 5.55
C HIS A 89 -6.73 -6.90 5.01
N ILE A 90 -6.16 -7.64 4.06
CA ILE A 90 -4.89 -7.31 3.39
C ILE A 90 -5.09 -6.12 2.44
N ILE A 91 -6.17 -6.16 1.67
CA ILE A 91 -6.53 -5.06 0.75
C ILE A 91 -6.78 -3.79 1.55
N ASN A 92 -7.71 -3.83 2.50
CA ASN A 92 -8.05 -2.69 3.35
C ASN A 92 -6.84 -2.16 4.13
N GLY A 93 -6.01 -3.07 4.68
CA GLY A 93 -4.80 -2.70 5.41
C GLY A 93 -3.80 -1.90 4.57
N SER A 94 -3.78 -2.09 3.26
CA SER A 94 -2.91 -1.33 2.36
C SER A 94 -3.32 0.14 2.26
N PHE A 95 -4.61 0.43 2.38
CA PHE A 95 -5.15 1.78 2.31
C PHE A 95 -5.31 2.45 3.68
N CYS A 96 -5.67 1.67 4.70
CA CYS A 96 -5.91 2.17 6.05
C CYS A 96 -4.64 2.34 6.89
N TYR A 97 -3.49 1.80 6.47
CA TYR A 97 -2.23 1.90 7.20
C TYR A 97 -1.14 2.55 6.34
N PRO A 98 -1.21 3.87 6.13
CA PRO A 98 -0.29 4.59 5.23
C PRO A 98 1.14 4.70 5.77
N GLY A 99 1.39 4.42 7.07
CA GLY A 99 2.70 4.59 7.68
C GLY A 99 3.19 6.04 7.63
N GLN A 100 4.40 6.24 7.17
CA GLN A 100 4.99 7.57 6.99
C GLN A 100 4.67 8.22 5.64
N GLY A 101 3.86 7.55 4.82
CA GLY A 101 3.63 7.90 3.44
C GLY A 101 4.64 7.23 2.50
N GLY A 102 4.41 7.37 1.21
CA GLY A 102 5.25 6.83 0.15
C GLY A 102 5.18 7.68 -1.10
N ARG A 103 5.73 7.17 -2.20
CA ARG A 103 5.82 7.92 -3.48
C ARG A 103 4.44 8.40 -3.97
N PHE A 104 3.42 7.54 -3.92
CA PHE A 104 2.08 7.85 -4.45
C PHE A 104 1.00 7.93 -3.37
N HIS A 105 1.38 8.10 -2.10
CA HIS A 105 0.44 8.28 -1.01
C HIS A 105 1.08 9.08 0.13
N ASP A 106 0.24 9.78 0.89
CA ASP A 106 0.66 10.52 2.07
C ASP A 106 0.35 9.74 3.36
N ARG A 107 0.32 10.42 4.49
CA ARG A 107 0.04 9.83 5.81
C ARG A 107 -1.44 9.62 6.11
N THR A 108 -2.32 10.08 5.24
CA THR A 108 -3.77 10.03 5.45
C THR A 108 -4.45 8.90 4.69
N ARG A 109 -3.81 8.37 3.65
CA ARG A 109 -4.33 7.26 2.85
C ARG A 109 -3.16 6.45 2.29
N GLY A 110 -3.21 5.14 2.44
CA GLY A 110 -2.21 4.24 1.86
C GLY A 110 -2.49 3.94 0.38
N ALA A 111 -1.66 3.08 -0.21
CA ALA A 111 -1.79 2.63 -1.59
C ALA A 111 -1.47 1.14 -1.72
N TRP A 112 -2.04 0.51 -2.74
CA TRP A 112 -1.67 -0.85 -3.14
C TRP A 112 -0.48 -0.78 -4.09
N TYR A 113 0.68 -1.26 -3.64
CA TYR A 113 1.87 -1.44 -4.47
C TYR A 113 1.98 -2.90 -4.87
N ALA A 114 2.20 -3.14 -6.15
CA ALA A 114 2.43 -4.47 -6.70
C ALA A 114 3.37 -4.38 -7.90
N ALA A 115 4.03 -5.48 -8.23
CA ALA A 115 4.87 -5.61 -9.41
C ALA A 115 4.35 -6.71 -10.34
N LEU A 116 4.74 -6.67 -11.62
CA LEU A 116 4.39 -7.70 -12.59
C LEU A 116 5.23 -8.97 -12.41
N GLU A 117 6.38 -8.85 -11.75
CA GLU A 117 7.32 -9.94 -11.52
C GLU A 117 7.69 -9.99 -10.04
N ILE A 118 7.72 -11.20 -9.47
CA ILE A 118 8.06 -11.41 -8.06
C ILE A 118 9.49 -10.94 -7.73
N GLU A 119 10.41 -11.04 -8.68
CA GLU A 119 11.80 -10.59 -8.53
C GLU A 119 11.88 -9.09 -8.28
N THR A 120 10.99 -8.31 -8.89
CA THR A 120 10.89 -6.86 -8.65
C THR A 120 10.43 -6.59 -7.21
N CYS A 121 9.42 -7.32 -6.72
CA CYS A 121 8.99 -7.22 -5.33
C CYS A 121 10.10 -7.61 -4.35
N LEU A 122 10.83 -8.69 -4.64
CA LEU A 122 11.96 -9.13 -3.82
C LEU A 122 13.06 -8.08 -3.76
N ALA A 123 13.43 -7.50 -4.90
CA ALA A 123 14.43 -6.43 -4.95
C ALA A 123 14.02 -5.23 -4.10
N GLU A 124 12.76 -4.82 -4.18
CA GLU A 124 12.20 -3.71 -3.41
C GLU A 124 12.22 -3.97 -1.90
N VAL A 125 11.70 -5.13 -1.46
CA VAL A 125 11.66 -5.45 -0.01
C VAL A 125 13.06 -5.63 0.57
N ILE A 126 14.00 -6.22 -0.18
CA ILE A 126 15.41 -6.35 0.23
C ILE A 126 16.04 -4.97 0.37
N HIS A 127 15.83 -4.08 -0.59
CA HIS A 127 16.36 -2.71 -0.54
C HIS A 127 15.84 -1.97 0.71
N HIS A 128 14.53 -1.93 0.91
CA HIS A 128 13.93 -1.25 2.06
C HIS A 128 14.36 -1.86 3.39
N ARG A 129 14.42 -3.19 3.47
CA ARG A 129 14.86 -3.87 4.70
C ARG A 129 16.33 -3.58 5.00
N SER A 130 17.21 -3.68 4.01
CA SER A 130 18.64 -3.40 4.17
C SER A 130 18.91 -1.96 4.59
N THR A 131 18.20 -1.01 4.00
CA THR A 131 18.26 0.41 4.37
C THR A 131 17.84 0.60 5.84
N HIS A 132 16.70 0.03 6.22
CA HIS A 132 16.19 0.12 7.59
C HIS A 132 17.17 -0.48 8.62
N LEU A 133 17.75 -1.65 8.34
CA LEU A 133 18.74 -2.29 9.21
C LEU A 133 19.99 -1.42 9.34
N ALA A 134 20.44 -0.82 8.24
CA ALA A 134 21.62 0.08 8.25
C ALA A 134 21.34 1.35 9.07
N GLU A 135 20.17 1.96 8.93
CA GLU A 135 19.79 3.16 9.67
C GLU A 135 19.62 2.92 11.17
N THR A 136 19.11 1.75 11.55
CA THR A 136 18.84 1.39 12.95
C THR A 136 20.02 0.72 13.65
N GLY A 137 21.04 0.31 12.89
CA GLY A 137 22.18 -0.45 13.41
C GLY A 137 21.84 -1.86 13.89
N TRP A 138 20.69 -2.41 13.43
CA TRP A 138 20.27 -3.76 13.78
C TRP A 138 21.08 -4.79 12.97
N PRO A 139 21.37 -5.96 13.56
CA PRO A 139 22.06 -7.02 12.85
C PRO A 139 21.19 -7.56 11.70
N PRO A 140 21.81 -8.20 10.69
CA PRO A 140 21.07 -8.92 9.66
C PRO A 140 20.09 -9.92 10.29
N ASP A 141 18.90 -9.99 9.76
CA ASP A 141 17.84 -10.89 10.20
C ASP A 141 17.27 -11.71 9.02
N VAL A 142 16.50 -12.72 9.36
CA VAL A 142 15.74 -13.54 8.40
C VAL A 142 14.27 -13.28 8.66
N VAL A 143 13.57 -12.91 7.61
CA VAL A 143 12.12 -12.62 7.66
C VAL A 143 11.39 -13.34 6.55
N ASP A 144 10.21 -13.84 6.86
CA ASP A 144 9.35 -14.50 5.90
C ASP A 144 8.35 -13.50 5.32
N TYR A 145 8.12 -13.60 4.01
CA TYR A 145 7.12 -12.85 3.28
C TYR A 145 6.09 -13.79 2.66
N GLN A 146 4.84 -13.36 2.66
CA GLN A 146 3.77 -13.99 1.90
C GLN A 146 3.61 -13.21 0.59
N ASP A 147 3.57 -13.94 -0.54
CA ASP A 147 3.21 -13.37 -1.83
C ASP A 147 1.69 -13.39 -2.01
N TYR A 148 1.13 -12.22 -2.28
CA TYR A 148 -0.27 -12.04 -2.67
C TYR A 148 -0.34 -11.74 -4.15
N ILE A 149 -0.96 -12.67 -4.87
CA ILE A 149 -1.15 -12.57 -6.31
C ILE A 149 -2.56 -12.05 -6.57
N CYS A 150 -2.67 -10.99 -7.37
CA CYS A 150 -3.96 -10.46 -7.77
C CYS A 150 -3.97 -9.96 -9.21
N ALA A 151 -5.14 -10.08 -9.85
CA ALA A 151 -5.40 -9.40 -11.10
C ALA A 151 -5.72 -7.92 -10.84
N LEU A 152 -5.16 -7.04 -11.65
CA LEU A 152 -5.48 -5.61 -11.67
C LEU A 152 -6.04 -5.24 -13.04
N ALA A 153 -7.20 -4.60 -13.05
CA ALA A 153 -7.78 -4.06 -14.27
C ALA A 153 -8.45 -2.72 -13.95
N GLY A 154 -8.33 -1.78 -14.84
CA GLY A 154 -8.95 -0.48 -14.65
C GLY A 154 -8.73 0.45 -15.84
N ARG A 155 -9.28 1.65 -15.68
CA ARG A 155 -9.13 2.75 -16.63
C ARG A 155 -8.30 3.85 -15.99
N ASN A 156 -7.72 4.70 -16.85
CA ASN A 156 -7.01 5.89 -16.38
C ASN A 156 -5.77 5.59 -15.50
N PHE A 157 -4.99 4.58 -15.84
CA PHE A 157 -3.66 4.42 -15.28
C PHE A 157 -2.72 5.49 -15.85
N ALA A 158 -2.02 6.20 -14.99
CA ALA A 158 -0.96 7.11 -15.42
C ALA A 158 0.28 6.31 -15.85
N ASP A 159 0.65 6.38 -17.12
CA ASP A 159 1.80 5.65 -17.65
C ASP A 159 3.11 6.43 -17.41
N LEU A 160 3.94 5.92 -16.51
CA LEU A 160 5.22 6.52 -16.12
C LEU A 160 6.43 5.86 -16.79
N ARG A 161 6.24 4.93 -17.73
CA ARG A 161 7.33 4.17 -18.35
C ARG A 161 8.19 5.00 -19.31
N THR A 162 7.62 6.07 -19.86
CA THR A 162 8.39 6.98 -20.73
C THR A 162 9.06 8.04 -19.89
N SER A 163 10.40 8.15 -19.97
CA SER A 163 11.13 9.26 -19.33
C SER A 163 10.98 10.52 -20.15
N ASP A 164 10.27 11.50 -19.61
CA ASP A 164 10.09 12.83 -20.19
C ASP A 164 9.90 13.88 -19.06
N ALA A 165 9.78 15.14 -19.45
CA ALA A 165 9.63 16.25 -18.50
C ALA A 165 8.39 16.14 -17.58
N ARG A 166 7.41 15.31 -17.90
CA ARG A 166 6.21 15.08 -17.08
C ARG A 166 6.43 13.96 -16.07
N THR A 167 7.16 12.91 -16.46
CA THR A 167 7.36 11.70 -15.65
C THR A 167 8.58 11.78 -14.74
N GLU A 168 9.67 12.40 -15.19
CA GLU A 168 10.90 12.53 -14.38
C GLU A 168 10.67 13.12 -12.99
N PRO A 169 9.90 14.22 -12.80
CA PRO A 169 9.65 14.76 -11.47
C PRO A 169 8.78 13.86 -10.58
N LEU A 170 8.02 12.90 -11.16
CA LEU A 170 7.19 11.93 -10.45
C LEU A 170 8.01 10.74 -9.94
N LEU A 171 9.17 10.50 -10.54
CA LEU A 171 10.07 9.39 -10.22
C LEU A 171 11.30 9.83 -9.42
N ASP A 172 11.38 11.11 -9.03
CA ASP A 172 12.46 11.64 -8.19
C ASP A 172 12.55 10.82 -6.89
N PRO A 173 13.70 10.19 -6.57
CA PRO A 173 13.86 9.36 -5.38
C PRO A 173 13.80 10.15 -4.07
N ASP A 174 14.14 11.43 -4.09
CA ASP A 174 14.29 12.28 -2.91
C ASP A 174 13.09 13.18 -2.65
N ASN A 175 12.15 13.29 -3.61
CA ASN A 175 11.01 14.20 -3.50
C ASN A 175 9.72 13.57 -4.05
N TYR A 176 8.81 13.23 -3.16
CA TYR A 176 7.53 12.60 -3.49
C TYR A 176 6.36 13.57 -3.65
N GLN A 177 6.58 14.87 -3.52
CA GLN A 177 5.49 15.84 -3.57
C GLN A 177 4.69 15.75 -4.88
N ARG A 178 5.37 15.74 -6.03
CA ARG A 178 4.70 15.72 -7.34
C ARG A 178 3.95 14.41 -7.59
N SER A 179 4.50 13.28 -7.18
CA SER A 179 3.84 11.98 -7.32
C SER A 179 2.62 11.84 -6.39
N GLN A 180 2.67 12.40 -5.19
CA GLN A 180 1.53 12.48 -4.29
C GLN A 180 0.44 13.43 -4.83
N GLU A 181 0.80 14.58 -5.40
CA GLU A 181 -0.14 15.49 -6.07
C GLU A 181 -0.86 14.80 -7.25
N LEU A 182 -0.12 14.02 -8.07
CA LEU A 182 -0.70 13.21 -9.15
C LEU A 182 -1.72 12.21 -8.57
N ALA A 183 -1.33 11.42 -7.56
CA ALA A 183 -2.19 10.41 -6.96
C ALA A 183 -3.49 11.02 -6.42
N LEU A 184 -3.41 12.14 -5.69
CA LEU A 184 -4.58 12.85 -5.19
C LEU A 184 -5.47 13.37 -6.32
N SER A 185 -4.88 13.90 -7.40
CA SER A 185 -5.62 14.36 -8.58
C SER A 185 -6.39 13.22 -9.25
N LEU A 186 -5.76 12.05 -9.39
CA LEU A 186 -6.40 10.86 -9.98
C LEU A 186 -7.55 10.33 -9.12
N LEU A 187 -7.35 10.24 -7.80
CA LEU A 187 -8.42 9.86 -6.87
C LEU A 187 -9.62 10.80 -6.95
N GLY A 188 -9.37 12.12 -7.02
CA GLY A 188 -10.43 13.12 -7.18
C GLY A 188 -11.22 13.02 -8.50
N GLN A 189 -10.68 12.34 -9.51
CA GLN A 189 -11.33 12.07 -10.79
C GLN A 189 -12.02 10.70 -10.85
N GLY A 190 -12.03 9.95 -9.74
CA GLY A 190 -12.61 8.62 -9.68
C GLY A 190 -11.77 7.56 -10.40
N ALA A 191 -10.49 7.80 -10.58
CA ALA A 191 -9.52 6.79 -10.98
C ALA A 191 -9.25 5.88 -9.77
N ILE A 192 -9.88 4.72 -9.76
CA ILE A 192 -9.69 3.66 -8.79
C ILE A 192 -9.21 2.42 -9.54
#